data_19155f639e0d9f4a89e876548f7757a7
#
_entry.id   19155f639e0d9f4a89e876548f7757a7
#
_cell.length_a   1.000
_cell.length_b   1.000
_cell.length_c   1.000
_cell.angle_alpha   90.00
_cell.angle_beta   90.00
_cell.angle_gamma   90.00
#
_symmetry.space_group_name_H-M   'P 1'
#
loop_
_entity.id
_entity.type
_entity.pdbx_description
1 polymer ?
#
loop_
_entity_poly.entity_id
_entity_poly.type
_entity_poly.pdbx_seq_one_letter_code
_entity_poly.pdbx_strand_id
1 'polypeptide(L)'
;MNDFLKEAFTSEWLLKYLTEFIATAFLVALGNGAVANVELKGTKGNKSGWIVIAFGYGFGVMMPALMFGDVSGNHINPAFTLGLAVSGLFSWVGVPGYLVAQLLGAFLGQAIVVWVHQPYYVQTENPNNILGTFSTFSAVDDHDDTPEN
;
A
#
# COMPACT_ATOMS: atom_id res chain seq x y z
N MET A 1 22.67 -25.82 0.02
CA MET A 1 21.68 -24.75 -0.18
C MET A 1 20.77 -25.22 -1.28
N ASN A 2 19.47 -25.28 -1.06
CA ASN A 2 18.49 -25.88 -1.97
C ASN A 2 18.49 -25.11 -3.30
N ASP A 3 18.37 -25.78 -4.45
CA ASP A 3 18.46 -25.13 -5.78
C ASP A 3 17.40 -24.05 -5.97
N PHE A 4 16.21 -24.22 -5.36
CA PHE A 4 15.20 -23.18 -5.27
C PHE A 4 15.71 -21.87 -4.64
N LEU A 5 16.45 -21.95 -3.53
CA LEU A 5 17.01 -20.76 -2.87
C LEU A 5 18.08 -20.08 -3.72
N LYS A 6 18.92 -20.87 -4.43
CA LYS A 6 19.91 -20.30 -5.33
C LYS A 6 19.26 -19.52 -6.47
N GLU A 7 18.17 -20.06 -7.03
CA GLU A 7 17.42 -19.41 -8.09
C GLU A 7 16.72 -18.14 -7.57
N ALA A 8 16.08 -18.19 -6.40
CA ALA A 8 15.35 -17.06 -5.81
C ALA A 8 16.25 -15.86 -5.43
N PHE A 9 17.55 -16.08 -5.23
CA PHE A 9 18.50 -15.02 -4.85
C PHE A 9 19.50 -14.67 -5.97
N THR A 10 19.11 -14.83 -7.23
CA THR A 10 19.88 -14.27 -8.35
C THR A 10 19.77 -12.74 -8.37
N SER A 11 20.73 -12.09 -9.02
CA SER A 11 20.73 -10.62 -9.17
C SER A 11 19.43 -10.10 -9.82
N GLU A 12 18.88 -10.87 -10.76
CA GLU A 12 17.61 -10.53 -11.43
C GLU A 12 16.43 -10.54 -10.45
N TRP A 13 16.29 -11.60 -9.63
CA TRP A 13 15.22 -11.67 -8.65
C TRP A 13 15.38 -10.62 -7.54
N LEU A 14 16.60 -10.35 -7.09
CA LEU A 14 16.87 -9.31 -6.11
C LEU A 14 16.46 -7.92 -6.61
N LEU A 15 16.72 -7.62 -7.89
CA LEU A 15 16.26 -6.37 -8.50
C LEU A 15 14.75 -6.29 -8.54
N LYS A 16 14.05 -7.37 -8.91
CA LYS A 16 12.58 -7.44 -8.91
C LYS A 16 12.02 -7.24 -7.50
N TYR A 17 12.61 -7.85 -6.48
CA TYR A 17 12.16 -7.66 -5.08
C TYR A 17 12.36 -6.22 -4.61
N LEU A 18 13.50 -5.60 -4.95
CA LEU A 18 13.75 -4.20 -4.60
C LEU A 18 12.74 -3.27 -5.27
N THR A 19 12.40 -3.49 -6.52
CA THR A 19 11.40 -2.68 -7.24
C THR A 19 9.99 -2.88 -6.68
N GLU A 20 9.59 -4.11 -6.33
CA GLU A 20 8.30 -4.37 -5.65
C GLU A 20 8.22 -3.70 -4.28
N PHE A 21 9.31 -3.72 -3.50
CA PHE A 21 9.40 -3.02 -2.23
C PHE A 21 9.19 -1.51 -2.38
N ILE A 22 9.93 -0.87 -3.32
CA ILE A 22 9.81 0.56 -3.57
C ILE A 22 8.43 0.90 -4.12
N ALA A 23 7.94 0.15 -5.09
CA ALA A 23 6.65 0.36 -5.73
C ALA A 23 5.49 0.26 -4.74
N THR A 24 5.52 -0.73 -3.85
CA THR A 24 4.49 -0.88 -2.80
C THR A 24 4.58 0.24 -1.76
N ALA A 25 5.79 0.69 -1.41
CA ALA A 25 5.96 1.85 -0.53
C ALA A 25 5.36 3.12 -1.16
N PHE A 26 5.53 3.34 -2.48
CA PHE A 26 4.86 4.42 -3.21
C PHE A 26 3.34 4.31 -3.17
N LEU A 27 2.80 3.12 -3.46
CA LEU A 27 1.36 2.87 -3.41
C LEU A 27 0.77 3.27 -2.06
N VAL A 28 1.36 2.78 -0.97
CA VAL A 28 0.86 3.03 0.38
C VAL A 28 1.09 4.48 0.79
N ALA A 29 2.25 5.06 0.50
CA ALA A 29 2.54 6.46 0.85
C ALA A 29 1.58 7.43 0.17
N LEU A 30 1.27 7.25 -1.11
CA LEU A 30 0.35 8.13 -1.86
C LEU A 30 -1.11 7.81 -1.55
N GLY A 31 -1.50 6.54 -1.52
CA GLY A 31 -2.88 6.12 -1.27
C GLY A 31 -3.31 6.42 0.17
N ASN A 32 -2.63 5.85 1.16
CA ASN A 32 -2.95 6.07 2.57
C ASN A 32 -2.65 7.53 3.00
N GLY A 33 -1.67 8.19 2.37
CA GLY A 33 -1.40 9.61 2.55
C GLY A 33 -2.57 10.48 2.09
N ALA A 34 -3.23 10.13 0.97
CA ALA A 34 -4.45 10.80 0.53
C ALA A 34 -5.61 10.56 1.52
N VAL A 35 -5.77 9.32 2.02
CA VAL A 35 -6.75 9.02 3.08
C VAL A 35 -6.46 9.84 4.33
N ALA A 36 -5.22 9.87 4.81
CA ALA A 36 -4.83 10.66 5.98
C ALA A 36 -5.15 12.16 5.79
N ASN A 37 -4.94 12.69 4.58
CA ASN A 37 -5.27 14.08 4.29
C ASN A 37 -6.78 14.36 4.25
N VAL A 38 -7.62 13.37 3.91
CA VAL A 38 -9.08 13.51 3.87
C VAL A 38 -9.72 13.26 5.25
N GLU A 39 -9.24 12.25 5.99
CA GLU A 39 -9.89 11.77 7.22
C GLU A 39 -9.36 12.43 8.50
N LEU A 40 -8.07 12.77 8.57
CA LEU A 40 -7.49 13.32 9.79
C LEU A 40 -7.91 14.77 10.01
N LYS A 41 -8.26 15.10 11.26
CA LYS A 41 -8.68 16.44 11.69
C LYS A 41 -7.55 17.47 11.53
N GLY A 42 -7.88 18.61 10.93
CA GLY A 42 -6.97 19.76 10.81
C GLY A 42 -6.06 19.75 9.58
N THR A 43 -6.07 18.70 8.76
CA THR A 43 -5.39 18.72 7.45
C THR A 43 -6.09 19.68 6.49
N LYS A 44 -5.38 20.15 5.48
CA LYS A 44 -5.97 21.04 4.46
C LYS A 44 -7.00 20.35 3.59
N GLY A 45 -6.90 19.04 3.42
CA GLY A 45 -7.82 18.22 2.64
C GLY A 45 -8.91 17.57 3.47
N ASN A 46 -9.05 17.89 4.77
CA ASN A 46 -10.05 17.27 5.61
C ASN A 46 -11.46 17.43 5.03
N LYS A 47 -12.18 16.31 4.92
CA LYS A 47 -13.52 16.20 4.32
C LYS A 47 -13.61 16.61 2.84
N SER A 48 -12.50 16.63 2.09
CA SER A 48 -12.49 16.96 0.65
C SER A 48 -13.10 15.86 -0.25
N GLY A 49 -13.35 14.69 0.31
CA GLY A 49 -14.12 13.63 -0.35
C GLY A 49 -13.26 12.58 -1.05
N TRP A 50 -13.94 11.51 -1.47
CA TRP A 50 -13.34 10.27 -2.00
C TRP A 50 -12.56 10.42 -3.31
N ILE A 51 -12.79 11.49 -4.08
CA ILE A 51 -12.06 11.70 -5.33
C ILE A 51 -10.56 11.91 -5.08
N VAL A 52 -10.18 12.56 -3.98
CA VAL A 52 -8.78 12.74 -3.57
C VAL A 52 -8.14 11.41 -3.25
N ILE A 53 -8.86 10.52 -2.55
CA ILE A 53 -8.41 9.16 -2.21
C ILE A 53 -8.24 8.34 -3.49
N ALA A 54 -9.22 8.39 -4.41
CA ALA A 54 -9.16 7.67 -5.67
C ALA A 54 -7.94 8.09 -6.52
N PHE A 55 -7.64 9.38 -6.60
CA PHE A 55 -6.44 9.86 -7.26
C PHE A 55 -5.15 9.46 -6.53
N GLY A 56 -5.15 9.50 -5.19
CA GLY A 56 -4.00 9.07 -4.38
C GLY A 56 -3.60 7.63 -4.70
N TYR A 57 -4.55 6.70 -4.67
CA TYR A 57 -4.32 5.30 -5.04
C TYR A 57 -4.07 5.13 -6.54
N GLY A 58 -4.81 5.84 -7.40
CA GLY A 58 -4.60 5.80 -8.85
C GLY A 58 -3.18 6.17 -9.25
N PHE A 59 -2.66 7.28 -8.74
CA PHE A 59 -1.26 7.66 -8.97
C PHE A 59 -0.28 6.76 -8.23
N GLY A 60 -0.63 6.27 -7.06
CA GLY A 60 0.15 5.30 -6.29
C GLY A 60 0.40 3.99 -7.04
N VAL A 61 -0.51 3.57 -7.92
CA VAL A 61 -0.35 2.43 -8.83
C VAL A 61 0.33 2.84 -10.14
N MET A 62 -0.16 3.91 -10.76
CA MET A 62 0.25 4.32 -12.10
C MET A 62 1.74 4.72 -12.16
N MET A 63 2.21 5.52 -11.21
CA MET A 63 3.60 5.98 -11.23
C MET A 63 4.61 4.84 -11.09
N PRO A 64 4.50 3.92 -10.11
CA PRO A 64 5.38 2.76 -10.06
C PRO A 64 5.25 1.84 -11.28
N ALA A 65 4.05 1.69 -11.85
CA ALA A 65 3.85 0.89 -13.05
C ALA A 65 4.65 1.45 -14.25
N LEU A 66 4.66 2.77 -14.42
CA LEU A 66 5.45 3.43 -15.46
C LEU A 66 6.97 3.36 -15.19
N MET A 67 7.39 3.35 -13.93
CA MET A 67 8.81 3.33 -13.55
C MET A 67 9.40 1.92 -13.55
N PHE A 68 8.64 0.92 -13.11
CA PHE A 68 9.15 -0.40 -12.74
C PHE A 68 8.40 -1.57 -13.40
N GLY A 69 7.35 -1.29 -14.20
CA GLY A 69 6.54 -2.33 -14.83
C GLY A 69 7.36 -3.31 -15.66
N ASP A 70 8.33 -2.82 -16.42
CA ASP A 70 9.21 -3.66 -17.23
C ASP A 70 10.22 -4.48 -16.39
N VAL A 71 10.46 -4.11 -15.14
CA VAL A 71 11.41 -4.80 -14.25
C VAL A 71 10.74 -5.91 -13.45
N SER A 72 9.67 -5.58 -12.70
CA SER A 72 9.02 -6.51 -11.77
C SER A 72 7.61 -6.93 -12.19
N GLY A 73 7.03 -6.26 -13.16
CA GLY A 73 5.61 -6.40 -13.51
C GLY A 73 4.68 -5.55 -12.64
N ASN A 74 5.24 -4.82 -11.64
CA ASN A 74 4.51 -3.94 -10.74
C ASN A 74 3.29 -4.62 -10.10
N HIS A 75 3.50 -5.77 -9.47
CA HIS A 75 2.43 -6.51 -8.81
C HIS A 75 1.85 -5.74 -7.63
N ILE A 76 2.71 -5.21 -6.76
CA ILE A 76 2.39 -4.36 -5.58
C ILE A 76 1.20 -4.86 -4.73
N ASN A 77 0.86 -6.13 -4.88
CA ASN A 77 -0.29 -6.75 -4.24
C ASN A 77 -0.05 -8.26 -4.08
N PRO A 78 -0.05 -8.80 -2.85
CA PRO A 78 0.11 -10.24 -2.59
C PRO A 78 -0.91 -11.11 -3.31
N ALA A 79 -2.18 -10.72 -3.31
CA ALA A 79 -3.24 -11.49 -3.96
C ALA A 79 -3.07 -11.54 -5.49
N PHE A 80 -2.65 -10.43 -6.09
CA PHE A 80 -2.35 -10.37 -7.52
C PHE A 80 -1.15 -11.26 -7.88
N THR A 81 -0.07 -11.22 -7.08
CA THR A 81 1.10 -12.09 -7.24
C THR A 81 0.72 -13.56 -7.20
N LEU A 82 -0.09 -13.95 -6.20
CA LEU A 82 -0.57 -15.34 -6.07
C LEU A 82 -1.49 -15.71 -7.23
N GLY A 83 -2.38 -14.82 -7.66
CA GLY A 83 -3.26 -15.06 -8.81
C GLY A 83 -2.49 -15.34 -10.10
N LEU A 84 -1.45 -14.57 -10.38
CA LEU A 84 -0.57 -14.80 -11.53
C LEU A 84 0.20 -16.12 -11.42
N ALA A 85 0.70 -16.46 -10.23
CA ALA A 85 1.42 -17.72 -10.03
C ALA A 85 0.51 -18.94 -10.23
N VAL A 86 -0.72 -18.91 -9.70
CA VAL A 86 -1.72 -19.98 -9.88
C VAL A 86 -2.13 -20.11 -11.36
N SER A 87 -2.20 -18.99 -12.08
CA SER A 87 -2.52 -18.98 -13.52
C SER A 87 -1.34 -19.38 -14.42
N GLY A 88 -0.17 -19.68 -13.85
CA GLY A 88 1.03 -20.06 -14.61
C GLY A 88 1.72 -18.88 -15.32
N LEU A 89 1.33 -17.66 -15.02
CA LEU A 89 1.88 -16.42 -15.62
C LEU A 89 3.05 -15.83 -14.81
N PHE A 90 3.32 -16.37 -13.62
CA PHE A 90 4.43 -15.96 -12.77
C PHE A 90 5.09 -17.16 -12.10
N SER A 91 6.42 -17.14 -11.96
CA SER A 91 7.17 -18.24 -11.34
C SER A 91 6.96 -18.31 -9.83
N TRP A 92 6.68 -19.50 -9.31
CA TRP A 92 6.58 -19.75 -7.87
C TRP A 92 7.87 -19.44 -7.10
N VAL A 93 9.02 -19.47 -7.78
CA VAL A 93 10.33 -19.10 -7.19
C VAL A 93 10.31 -17.64 -6.70
N GLY A 94 9.68 -16.74 -7.44
CA GLY A 94 9.59 -15.32 -7.11
C GLY A 94 8.56 -14.98 -6.03
N VAL A 95 7.55 -15.84 -5.82
CA VAL A 95 6.40 -15.54 -4.94
C VAL A 95 6.82 -15.16 -3.50
N PRO A 96 7.63 -15.96 -2.78
CA PRO A 96 8.00 -15.61 -1.41
C PRO A 96 8.72 -14.25 -1.31
N GLY A 97 9.62 -13.97 -2.24
CA GLY A 97 10.37 -12.72 -2.27
C GLY A 97 9.47 -11.51 -2.56
N TYR A 98 8.50 -11.65 -3.48
CA TYR A 98 7.51 -10.61 -3.76
C TYR A 98 6.65 -10.31 -2.54
N LEU A 99 6.11 -11.33 -1.86
CA LEU A 99 5.29 -11.16 -0.68
C LEU A 99 6.05 -10.42 0.44
N VAL A 100 7.29 -10.81 0.70
CA VAL A 100 8.14 -10.14 1.71
C VAL A 100 8.43 -8.70 1.29
N ALA A 101 8.82 -8.47 0.05
CA ALA A 101 9.12 -7.14 -0.48
C ALA A 101 7.90 -6.20 -0.38
N GLN A 102 6.73 -6.68 -0.80
CA GLN A 102 5.47 -5.93 -0.75
C GLN A 102 5.06 -5.60 0.70
N LEU A 103 5.16 -6.55 1.63
CA LEU A 103 4.83 -6.30 3.04
C LEU A 103 5.77 -5.27 3.67
N LEU A 104 7.08 -5.39 3.44
CA LEU A 104 8.06 -4.43 3.94
C LEU A 104 7.88 -3.05 3.29
N GLY A 105 7.56 -3.00 1.99
CA GLY A 105 7.25 -1.78 1.27
C GLY A 105 6.02 -1.08 1.82
N ALA A 106 4.94 -1.84 2.07
CA ALA A 106 3.71 -1.31 2.67
C ALA A 106 3.98 -0.74 4.07
N PHE A 107 4.77 -1.44 4.89
CA PHE A 107 5.17 -0.95 6.21
C PHE A 107 5.95 0.36 6.13
N LEU A 108 6.93 0.45 5.22
CA LEU A 108 7.70 1.69 5.01
C LEU A 108 6.80 2.84 4.54
N GLY A 109 5.94 2.60 3.55
CA GLY A 109 4.99 3.59 3.04
C GLY A 109 4.08 4.13 4.14
N GLN A 110 3.53 3.25 4.97
CA GLN A 110 2.68 3.65 6.10
C GLN A 110 3.47 4.40 7.18
N ALA A 111 4.70 3.99 7.47
CA ALA A 111 5.55 4.69 8.43
C ALA A 111 5.82 6.14 7.98
N ILE A 112 6.03 6.37 6.69
CA ILE A 112 6.16 7.72 6.10
C ILE A 112 4.86 8.52 6.29
N VAL A 113 3.70 7.92 6.01
CA VAL A 113 2.40 8.58 6.20
C VAL A 113 2.21 9.03 7.66
N VAL A 114 2.46 8.12 8.61
CA VAL A 114 2.34 8.43 10.05
C VAL A 114 3.32 9.54 10.45
N TRP A 115 4.55 9.47 10.01
CA TRP A 115 5.57 10.48 10.34
C TRP A 115 5.20 11.87 9.83
N VAL A 116 4.74 11.97 8.58
CA VAL A 116 4.35 13.24 7.96
C VAL A 116 3.08 13.83 8.58
N HIS A 117 2.13 12.96 8.97
CA HIS A 117 0.83 13.38 9.50
C HIS A 117 0.75 13.30 11.04
N GLN A 118 1.86 13.07 11.74
CA GLN A 118 1.87 12.88 13.20
C GLN A 118 1.07 13.93 14.00
N PRO A 119 1.16 15.25 13.75
CA PRO A 119 0.38 16.24 14.50
C PRO A 119 -1.13 16.08 14.31
N TYR A 120 -1.55 15.61 13.15
CA TYR A 120 -2.98 15.42 12.82
C TYR A 120 -3.54 14.13 13.43
N TYR A 121 -2.73 13.07 13.53
CA TYR A 121 -3.09 11.86 14.28
C TYR A 121 -3.40 12.17 15.75
N VAL A 122 -2.57 13.02 16.38
CA VAL A 122 -2.77 13.40 17.79
C VAL A 122 -4.05 14.24 17.99
N GLN A 123 -4.44 15.03 16.98
CA GLN A 123 -5.64 15.89 17.05
C GLN A 123 -6.94 15.17 16.67
N THR A 124 -6.84 13.99 16.06
CA THR A 124 -7.99 13.22 15.60
C THR A 124 -8.52 12.34 16.70
N GLU A 125 -9.74 12.62 17.16
CA GLU A 125 -10.37 11.92 18.29
C GLU A 125 -11.10 10.65 17.86
N ASN A 126 -11.65 10.64 16.62
CA ASN A 126 -12.39 9.48 16.09
C ASN A 126 -11.42 8.36 15.68
N PRO A 127 -11.47 7.20 16.37
CA PRO A 127 -10.59 6.07 16.04
C PRO A 127 -10.82 5.48 14.65
N ASN A 128 -12.04 5.58 14.10
CA ASN A 128 -12.34 5.09 12.75
C ASN A 128 -11.63 5.92 11.68
N ASN A 129 -11.53 7.24 11.85
CA ASN A 129 -10.76 8.09 10.94
C ASN A 129 -9.26 7.75 10.99
N ILE A 130 -8.74 7.39 12.17
CA ILE A 130 -7.36 6.92 12.32
C ILE A 130 -7.20 5.55 11.64
N LEU A 131 -8.08 4.60 11.94
CA LEU A 131 -8.05 3.25 11.37
C LEU A 131 -8.14 3.29 9.84
N GLY A 132 -9.00 4.15 9.28
CA GLY A 132 -9.17 4.33 7.85
C GLY A 132 -7.89 4.68 7.09
N THR A 133 -6.90 5.29 7.77
CA THR A 133 -5.58 5.58 7.17
C THR A 133 -4.67 4.36 7.07
N PHE A 134 -5.01 3.25 7.70
CA PHE A 134 -4.25 1.99 7.69
C PHE A 134 -4.93 0.89 6.90
N SER A 135 -6.26 0.85 6.94
CA SER A 135 -7.03 -0.22 6.32
C SER A 135 -8.41 0.26 5.88
N THR A 136 -8.93 -0.34 4.82
CA THR A 136 -10.31 -0.16 4.41
C THR A 136 -11.22 -1.05 5.27
N PHE A 137 -12.32 -0.51 5.76
CA PHE A 137 -13.36 -1.25 6.47
C PHE A 137 -14.75 -0.92 5.90
N SER A 138 -15.74 -1.75 6.22
CA SER A 138 -17.11 -1.57 5.72
C SER A 138 -17.79 -0.40 6.41
N ALA A 139 -18.35 0.51 5.63
CA ALA A 139 -19.20 1.59 6.18
C ALA A 139 -20.56 1.08 6.68
N VAL A 140 -20.95 -0.14 6.30
CA VAL A 140 -22.23 -0.76 6.73
C VAL A 140 -22.15 -1.25 8.17
N ASP A 141 -20.95 -1.58 8.65
CA ASP A 141 -20.72 -2.07 10.02
C ASP A 141 -20.47 -0.92 11.02
N ASP A 142 -20.46 0.32 10.54
CA ASP A 142 -20.30 1.52 11.37
C ASP A 142 -21.65 1.88 12.01
N HIS A 143 -22.11 1.01 12.92
CA HIS A 143 -23.18 1.31 13.87
C HIS A 143 -22.64 2.22 14.97
N ASP A 144 -22.12 3.38 14.58
CA ASP A 144 -21.87 4.44 15.53
C ASP A 144 -23.20 5.17 15.80
N ASP A 145 -23.96 4.65 16.79
CA ASP A 145 -25.18 5.26 17.30
C ASP A 145 -24.89 6.60 18.05
N THR A 146 -23.75 7.22 17.82
CA THR A 146 -23.48 8.56 18.33
C THR A 146 -24.22 9.59 17.48
N PRO A 147 -25.23 10.29 18.02
CA PRO A 147 -25.89 11.36 17.30
C PRO A 147 -24.87 12.44 16.98
N GLU A 148 -24.75 12.78 15.70
CA GLU A 148 -24.00 13.95 15.26
C GLU A 148 -24.61 15.19 15.92
N ASN A 149 -23.91 15.78 16.89
CA ASN A 149 -24.20 17.08 17.46
C ASN A 149 -23.54 18.19 16.66
#